data_ade94a84a4d8b4ea14513f3ac7820a88
#
_entry.id   ade94a84a4d8b4ea14513f3ac7820a88
#
_cell.length_a   1.000
_cell.length_b   1.000
_cell.length_c   1.000
_cell.angle_alpha   90.00
_cell.angle_beta   90.00
_cell.angle_gamma   90.00
#
_symmetry.space_group_name_H-M   'P 1'
#
loop_
_entity.id
_entity.type
_entity.pdbx_description
1 polymer ?
#
loop_
_entity_poly.entity_id
_entity_poly.type
_entity_poly.pdbx_seq_one_letter_code
_entity_poly.pdbx_strand_id
1 'polypeptide(L)'
;MNIPCVNRLPFIVIGLSFLQPALTNAQCSNLTLIATALVLGAKFSLTQINLMWLKERSVSTLSWFMSDAKFSTREMMHLYALHAIKTYEITDGYFLIDDTMQHHTKFCKWIHGVFVLFDHAIGTNLKSKCIVFLYYSDGAMIKFPINFKIFYKENGKREWEPDKNFPHRPKYTLALEMLEWALTK
;
A
#
# COMPACT_ATOMS: atom_id res chain seq x y z
N MET A 1 5.41 8.72 -27.86
CA MET A 1 6.76 9.18 -27.44
C MET A 1 6.59 9.83 -26.07
N ASN A 2 7.12 9.24 -25.00
CA ASN A 2 7.02 9.84 -23.67
C ASN A 2 8.14 10.86 -23.52
N ILE A 3 7.79 12.11 -23.29
CA ILE A 3 8.76 13.19 -23.01
C ILE A 3 9.25 12.97 -21.58
N PRO A 4 10.57 12.84 -21.32
CA PRO A 4 11.08 12.67 -19.98
C PRO A 4 10.74 13.87 -19.10
N CYS A 5 10.31 13.61 -17.87
CA CYS A 5 10.10 14.66 -16.87
C CYS A 5 11.43 15.16 -16.33
N VAL A 6 11.59 16.48 -16.26
CA VAL A 6 12.79 17.11 -15.71
C VAL A 6 12.64 17.34 -14.20
N ASN A 7 11.41 17.58 -13.73
CA ASN A 7 11.12 17.89 -12.33
C ASN A 7 9.89 17.14 -11.80
N ARG A 8 9.87 16.90 -10.49
CA ARG A 8 8.70 16.37 -9.80
C ARG A 8 7.59 17.39 -9.82
N LEU A 9 6.34 16.94 -9.90
CA LEU A 9 5.19 17.83 -9.84
C LEU A 9 5.10 18.48 -8.45
N PRO A 10 5.13 19.82 -8.35
CA PRO A 10 5.16 20.51 -7.05
C PRO A 10 3.99 20.12 -6.14
N PHE A 11 2.80 19.93 -6.69
CA PHE A 11 1.63 19.53 -5.91
C PHE A 11 1.76 18.11 -5.31
N ILE A 12 2.51 17.19 -5.96
CA ILE A 12 2.82 15.89 -5.39
C ILE A 12 3.82 16.02 -4.24
N VAL A 13 4.84 16.86 -4.39
CA VAL A 13 5.82 17.11 -3.32
C VAL A 13 5.14 17.70 -2.09
N ILE A 14 4.29 18.72 -2.30
CA ILE A 14 3.52 19.36 -1.23
C ILE A 14 2.50 18.38 -0.65
N GLY A 15 1.74 17.68 -1.49
CA GLY A 15 0.70 16.75 -1.09
C GLY A 15 1.21 15.54 -0.31
N LEU A 16 2.48 15.14 -0.47
CA LEU A 16 3.09 14.06 0.29
C LEU A 16 3.98 14.53 1.46
N SER A 17 4.06 15.84 1.69
CA SER A 17 4.94 16.40 2.75
C SER A 17 4.55 15.95 4.17
N PHE A 18 3.28 15.61 4.41
CA PHE A 18 2.81 15.07 5.68
C PHE A 18 3.46 13.72 6.06
N LEU A 19 4.08 13.01 5.10
CA LEU A 19 4.80 11.76 5.34
C LEU A 19 6.25 11.96 5.79
N GLN A 20 6.77 13.19 5.78
CA GLN A 20 8.16 13.48 6.18
C GLN A 20 8.54 12.96 7.57
N PRO A 21 7.66 12.96 8.59
CA PRO A 21 8.02 12.40 9.90
C PRO A 21 8.31 10.90 9.90
N ALA A 22 7.71 10.15 8.96
CA ALA A 22 7.87 8.69 8.86
C ALA A 22 8.93 8.25 7.84
N LEU A 23 9.51 9.18 7.08
CA LEU A 23 10.39 8.88 5.95
C LEU A 23 11.66 9.74 6.00
N THR A 24 12.78 9.15 5.63
CA THR A 24 14.00 9.93 5.37
C THR A 24 13.85 10.79 4.10
N ASN A 25 14.66 11.83 3.95
CA ASN A 25 14.65 12.68 2.75
C ASN A 25 14.84 11.89 1.45
N ALA A 26 15.69 10.87 1.47
CA ALA A 26 15.90 9.99 0.32
C ALA A 26 14.65 9.15 0.00
N GLN A 27 13.95 8.65 1.01
CA GLN A 27 12.71 7.91 0.86
C GLN A 27 11.58 8.81 0.35
N CYS A 28 11.43 10.01 0.91
CA CYS A 28 10.48 11.02 0.40
C CYS A 28 10.76 11.35 -1.07
N SER A 29 12.03 11.52 -1.42
CA SER A 29 12.46 11.77 -2.80
C SER A 29 12.08 10.63 -3.75
N ASN A 30 12.28 9.38 -3.37
CA ASN A 30 11.90 8.23 -4.19
C ASN A 30 10.36 8.09 -4.29
N LEU A 31 9.65 8.29 -3.18
CA LEU A 31 8.18 8.23 -3.15
C LEU A 31 7.55 9.28 -4.05
N THR A 32 7.97 10.55 -3.95
CA THR A 32 7.46 11.64 -4.79
C THR A 32 7.78 11.44 -6.27
N LEU A 33 8.94 10.85 -6.58
CA LEU A 33 9.31 10.48 -7.93
C LEU A 33 8.37 9.42 -8.51
N ILE A 34 8.12 8.34 -7.77
CA ILE A 34 7.21 7.26 -8.17
C ILE A 34 5.79 7.81 -8.33
N ALA A 35 5.29 8.56 -7.34
CA ALA A 35 3.95 9.13 -7.37
C ALA A 35 3.76 10.09 -8.56
N THR A 36 4.73 10.96 -8.85
CA THR A 36 4.68 11.83 -10.01
C THR A 36 4.63 11.03 -11.32
N ALA A 37 5.45 9.99 -11.45
CA ALA A 37 5.44 9.15 -12.64
C ALA A 37 4.09 8.45 -12.86
N LEU A 38 3.47 7.95 -11.79
CA LEU A 38 2.15 7.32 -11.85
C LEU A 38 1.05 8.32 -12.26
N VAL A 39 1.05 9.52 -11.69
CA VAL A 39 0.10 10.59 -12.06
C VAL A 39 0.25 11.00 -13.52
N LEU A 40 1.46 10.97 -14.06
CA LEU A 40 1.76 11.24 -15.47
C LEU A 40 1.47 10.05 -16.39
N GLY A 41 0.88 8.96 -15.88
CA GLY A 41 0.44 7.82 -16.67
C GLY A 41 1.50 6.74 -16.89
N ALA A 42 2.58 6.71 -16.12
CA ALA A 42 3.51 5.60 -16.17
C ALA A 42 2.81 4.29 -15.77
N LYS A 43 3.09 3.20 -16.50
CA LYS A 43 2.71 1.86 -16.04
C LYS A 43 3.49 1.56 -14.75
N PHE A 44 2.88 0.81 -13.83
CA PHE A 44 3.54 0.41 -12.58
C PHE A 44 4.65 -0.62 -12.84
N SER A 45 5.72 -0.13 -13.46
CA SER A 45 6.96 -0.85 -13.72
C SER A 45 8.12 0.08 -13.39
N LEU A 46 9.04 -0.36 -12.53
CA LEU A 46 10.18 0.46 -12.12
C LEU A 46 11.02 0.92 -13.31
N THR A 47 11.13 0.11 -14.35
CA THR A 47 11.81 0.47 -15.60
C THR A 47 11.09 1.62 -16.31
N GLN A 48 9.75 1.55 -16.44
CA GLN A 48 8.95 2.60 -17.06
C GLN A 48 8.98 3.88 -16.25
N ILE A 49 8.85 3.76 -14.92
CA ILE A 49 8.98 4.90 -14.01
C ILE A 49 10.35 5.56 -14.19
N ASN A 50 11.43 4.76 -14.22
CA ASN A 50 12.79 5.29 -14.37
C ASN A 50 13.03 5.95 -15.74
N LEU A 51 12.42 5.43 -16.81
CA LEU A 51 12.52 6.02 -18.16
C LEU A 51 11.86 7.39 -18.28
N MET A 52 10.95 7.75 -17.37
CA MET A 52 10.34 9.08 -17.34
C MET A 52 11.26 10.15 -16.74
N TRP A 53 12.38 9.75 -16.12
CA TRP A 53 13.30 10.66 -15.46
C TRP A 53 14.66 10.74 -16.17
N LEU A 54 15.15 11.94 -16.35
CA LEU A 54 16.49 12.16 -16.90
C LEU A 54 17.55 11.89 -15.82
N LYS A 55 17.98 10.62 -15.70
CA LYS A 55 19.14 10.20 -14.86
C LYS A 55 19.05 10.48 -13.34
N GLU A 56 17.87 10.73 -12.79
CA GLU A 56 17.76 11.02 -11.34
C GLU A 56 18.06 9.81 -10.46
N ARG A 57 17.59 8.63 -10.88
CA ARG A 57 17.75 7.38 -10.11
C ARG A 57 17.98 6.19 -11.03
N SER A 58 18.61 5.15 -10.51
CA SER A 58 18.69 3.87 -11.21
C SER A 58 17.47 3.00 -10.89
N VAL A 59 17.13 2.05 -11.77
CA VAL A 59 16.11 1.03 -11.51
C VAL A 59 16.44 0.25 -10.24
N SER A 60 17.73 -0.04 -9.99
CA SER A 60 18.18 -0.73 -8.78
C SER A 60 17.88 0.06 -7.50
N THR A 61 18.06 1.38 -7.51
CA THR A 61 17.72 2.24 -6.37
C THR A 61 16.23 2.22 -6.07
N LEU A 62 15.38 2.30 -7.10
CA LEU A 62 13.93 2.23 -6.94
C LEU A 62 13.48 0.83 -6.49
N SER A 63 14.11 -0.22 -7.02
CA SER A 63 13.84 -1.60 -6.60
C SER A 63 14.17 -1.79 -5.13
N TRP A 64 15.36 -1.35 -4.69
CA TRP A 64 15.75 -1.41 -3.28
C TRP A 64 14.79 -0.61 -2.38
N PHE A 65 14.38 0.58 -2.81
CA PHE A 65 13.40 1.37 -2.06
C PHE A 65 12.08 0.62 -1.88
N MET A 66 11.61 -0.09 -2.89
CA MET A 66 10.34 -0.83 -2.83
C MET A 66 10.42 -2.14 -2.05
N SER A 67 11.60 -2.80 -2.01
CA SER A 67 11.76 -4.13 -1.39
C SER A 67 12.42 -4.11 -0.01
N ASP A 68 13.40 -3.22 0.20
CA ASP A 68 14.32 -3.32 1.33
C ASP A 68 14.37 -2.07 2.21
N ALA A 69 13.83 -0.93 1.74
CA ALA A 69 13.86 0.29 2.52
C ALA A 69 13.02 0.15 3.80
N LYS A 70 13.65 0.46 4.93
CA LYS A 70 13.01 0.36 6.25
C LYS A 70 12.20 1.61 6.52
N PHE A 71 10.88 1.48 6.51
CA PHE A 71 9.93 2.48 6.99
C PHE A 71 8.69 1.79 7.54
N SER A 72 8.00 2.47 8.44
CA SER A 72 6.77 1.95 9.04
C SER A 72 5.56 2.28 8.17
N THR A 73 5.06 1.29 7.43
CA THR A 73 3.80 1.45 6.68
C THR A 73 2.64 1.84 7.59
N ARG A 74 2.60 1.33 8.82
CA ARG A 74 1.58 1.67 9.82
C ARG A 74 1.64 3.14 10.20
N GLU A 75 2.84 3.69 10.39
CA GLU A 75 3.03 5.11 10.69
C GLU A 75 2.63 6.00 9.50
N MET A 76 3.02 5.60 8.29
CA MET A 76 2.59 6.30 7.07
C MET A 76 1.06 6.33 6.94
N MET A 77 0.38 5.21 7.18
CA MET A 77 -1.08 5.16 7.15
C MET A 77 -1.72 6.03 8.24
N HIS A 78 -1.13 6.07 9.44
CA HIS A 78 -1.59 6.96 10.51
C HIS A 78 -1.46 8.43 10.11
N LEU A 79 -0.29 8.86 9.62
CA LEU A 79 -0.08 10.22 9.14
C LEU A 79 -1.03 10.59 7.99
N TYR A 80 -1.28 9.65 7.08
CA TYR A 80 -2.24 9.83 6.01
C TYR A 80 -3.67 10.03 6.55
N ALA A 81 -4.10 9.20 7.50
CA ALA A 81 -5.42 9.33 8.12
C ALA A 81 -5.58 10.68 8.82
N LEU A 82 -4.60 11.09 9.64
CA LEU A 82 -4.60 12.41 10.29
C LEU A 82 -4.64 13.56 9.29
N HIS A 83 -3.86 13.46 8.22
CA HIS A 83 -3.85 14.46 7.16
C HIS A 83 -5.21 14.56 6.46
N ALA A 84 -5.83 13.41 6.14
CA ALA A 84 -7.16 13.37 5.52
C ALA A 84 -8.23 13.95 6.44
N ILE A 85 -8.26 13.56 7.74
CA ILE A 85 -9.18 14.10 8.73
C ILE A 85 -9.09 15.62 8.79
N LYS A 86 -7.86 16.16 8.86
CA LYS A 86 -7.64 17.60 8.91
C LYS A 86 -8.02 18.30 7.61
N THR A 87 -7.69 17.72 6.46
CA THR A 87 -7.91 18.34 5.14
C THR A 87 -9.39 18.42 4.78
N TYR A 88 -10.15 17.39 5.15
CA TYR A 88 -11.58 17.31 4.88
C TYR A 88 -12.46 17.75 6.04
N GLU A 89 -11.85 18.29 7.14
CA GLU A 89 -12.55 18.79 8.33
C GLU A 89 -13.55 17.77 8.90
N ILE A 90 -13.12 16.50 8.95
CA ILE A 90 -13.97 15.37 9.32
C ILE A 90 -14.33 15.45 10.81
N THR A 91 -15.62 15.45 11.12
CA THR A 91 -16.15 15.48 12.49
C THR A 91 -16.83 14.19 12.91
N ASP A 92 -17.47 13.49 11.96
CA ASP A 92 -18.18 12.23 12.20
C ASP A 92 -18.18 11.36 10.93
N GLY A 93 -18.58 10.09 11.06
CA GLY A 93 -18.64 9.16 9.95
C GLY A 93 -18.65 7.70 10.39
N TYR A 94 -18.37 6.81 9.44
CA TYR A 94 -18.45 5.37 9.62
C TYR A 94 -17.13 4.70 9.31
N PHE A 95 -16.81 3.67 10.08
CA PHE A 95 -15.77 2.73 9.72
C PHE A 95 -16.36 1.61 8.86
N LEU A 96 -15.71 1.35 7.74
CA LEU A 96 -16.06 0.28 6.81
C LEU A 96 -14.91 -0.72 6.77
N ILE A 97 -15.24 -1.99 6.90
CA ILE A 97 -14.26 -3.07 6.78
C ILE A 97 -14.59 -3.83 5.50
N ASP A 98 -13.57 -3.97 4.67
CA ASP A 98 -13.69 -4.70 3.41
C ASP A 98 -12.41 -5.47 3.14
N ASP A 99 -12.50 -6.54 2.36
CA ASP A 99 -11.33 -7.27 1.93
C ASP A 99 -11.21 -7.31 0.41
N THR A 100 -9.99 -7.20 -0.07
CA THR A 100 -9.69 -7.19 -1.49
C THR A 100 -8.72 -8.32 -1.81
N MET A 101 -9.00 -9.06 -2.90
CA MET A 101 -8.11 -10.07 -3.41
C MET A 101 -7.28 -9.53 -4.57
N GLN A 102 -5.97 -9.49 -4.36
CA GLN A 102 -5.02 -9.20 -5.42
C GLN A 102 -4.58 -10.51 -6.08
N HIS A 103 -5.07 -10.75 -7.30
CA HIS A 103 -4.75 -11.95 -8.05
C HIS A 103 -3.32 -11.93 -8.59
N HIS A 104 -2.70 -13.10 -8.59
CA HIS A 104 -1.38 -13.33 -9.14
C HIS A 104 -1.41 -14.49 -10.14
N THR A 105 -0.45 -14.49 -11.07
CA THR A 105 -0.33 -15.60 -12.03
C THR A 105 -0.05 -16.92 -11.31
N LYS A 106 -0.46 -18.04 -11.90
CA LYS A 106 -0.20 -19.39 -11.37
C LYS A 106 1.31 -19.68 -11.16
N PHE A 107 2.18 -18.96 -11.86
CA PHE A 107 3.63 -19.09 -11.76
C PHE A 107 4.25 -18.27 -10.61
N CYS A 108 3.47 -17.43 -9.95
CA CYS A 108 3.95 -16.67 -8.79
C CYS A 108 4.31 -17.62 -7.65
N LYS A 109 5.62 -17.74 -7.34
CA LYS A 109 6.14 -18.63 -6.29
C LYS A 109 6.75 -17.87 -5.11
N TRP A 110 7.22 -16.66 -5.35
CA TRP A 110 8.12 -15.94 -4.44
C TRP A 110 7.51 -14.69 -3.78
N ILE A 111 6.21 -14.41 -4.01
CA ILE A 111 5.56 -13.28 -3.36
C ILE A 111 5.01 -13.71 -2.01
N HIS A 112 5.46 -13.06 -0.95
CA HIS A 112 5.01 -13.31 0.41
C HIS A 112 3.52 -12.97 0.60
N GLY A 113 2.80 -13.83 1.33
CA GLY A 113 1.36 -13.64 1.60
C GLY A 113 0.45 -13.96 0.42
N VAL A 114 0.96 -14.61 -0.64
CA VAL A 114 0.15 -15.11 -1.76
C VAL A 114 -0.17 -16.58 -1.53
N PHE A 115 -1.46 -16.90 -1.42
CA PHE A 115 -1.98 -18.25 -1.20
C PHE A 115 -2.99 -18.60 -2.29
N VAL A 116 -3.35 -19.89 -2.37
CA VAL A 116 -4.52 -20.32 -3.14
C VAL A 116 -5.75 -20.05 -2.29
N LEU A 117 -6.54 -19.08 -2.68
CA LEU A 117 -7.77 -18.66 -2.01
C LEU A 117 -8.94 -18.79 -2.97
N PHE A 118 -10.12 -19.12 -2.42
CA PHE A 118 -11.36 -19.11 -3.19
C PHE A 118 -11.85 -17.67 -3.34
N ASP A 119 -12.07 -17.25 -4.59
CA ASP A 119 -12.65 -15.97 -4.91
C ASP A 119 -14.14 -16.14 -5.20
N HIS A 120 -14.97 -15.58 -4.32
CA HIS A 120 -16.42 -15.68 -4.43
C HIS A 120 -16.99 -14.90 -5.63
N ALA A 121 -16.32 -13.82 -6.06
CA ALA A 121 -16.76 -13.03 -7.20
C ALA A 121 -16.55 -13.75 -8.54
N ILE A 122 -15.50 -14.58 -8.62
CA ILE A 122 -15.13 -15.31 -9.83
C ILE A 122 -15.57 -16.79 -9.73
N GLY A 123 -15.86 -17.29 -8.52
CA GLY A 123 -16.30 -18.67 -8.27
C GLY A 123 -15.20 -19.72 -8.40
N THR A 124 -13.92 -19.35 -8.24
CA THR A 124 -12.80 -20.28 -8.44
C THR A 124 -11.64 -20.01 -7.47
N ASN A 125 -10.75 -21.02 -7.36
CA ASN A 125 -9.54 -20.94 -6.58
C ASN A 125 -8.43 -20.25 -7.40
N LEU A 126 -7.91 -19.14 -6.90
CA LEU A 126 -6.85 -18.36 -7.52
C LEU A 126 -5.71 -18.10 -6.55
N LYS A 127 -4.48 -17.98 -7.07
CA LYS A 127 -3.35 -17.46 -6.30
C LYS A 127 -3.58 -15.98 -6.04
N SER A 128 -3.82 -15.64 -4.78
CA SER A 128 -4.19 -14.29 -4.39
C SER A 128 -3.54 -13.89 -3.08
N LYS A 129 -3.26 -12.61 -2.94
CA LYS A 129 -3.03 -11.96 -1.65
C LYS A 129 -4.34 -11.33 -1.21
N CYS A 130 -4.82 -11.68 -0.03
CA CYS A 130 -6.00 -11.06 0.55
C CYS A 130 -5.56 -9.95 1.51
N ILE A 131 -6.08 -8.76 1.30
CA ILE A 131 -5.79 -7.57 2.10
C ILE A 131 -7.09 -7.12 2.73
N VAL A 132 -7.14 -7.07 4.06
CA VAL A 132 -8.26 -6.53 4.83
C VAL A 132 -7.99 -5.06 5.07
N PHE A 133 -8.90 -4.21 4.65
CA PHE A 133 -8.83 -2.76 4.81
C PHE A 133 -9.82 -2.27 5.87
N LEU A 134 -9.40 -1.26 6.60
CA LEU A 134 -10.26 -0.39 7.37
C LEU A 134 -10.34 0.95 6.65
N TYR A 135 -11.54 1.33 6.22
CA TYR A 135 -11.84 2.61 5.60
C TYR A 135 -12.62 3.49 6.57
N TYR A 136 -12.46 4.79 6.38
CA TYR A 136 -13.40 5.79 6.85
C TYR A 136 -14.31 6.22 5.69
N SER A 137 -15.56 6.53 6.00
CA SER A 137 -16.50 7.18 5.07
C SER A 137 -17.43 8.12 5.84
N ASP A 138 -17.71 9.29 5.25
CA ASP A 138 -18.72 10.24 5.71
C ASP A 138 -20.14 9.85 5.29
N GLY A 139 -20.30 8.74 4.57
CA GLY A 139 -21.57 8.28 4.01
C GLY A 139 -21.98 8.99 2.72
N ALA A 140 -21.23 9.99 2.26
CA ALA A 140 -21.52 10.78 1.06
C ALA A 140 -20.42 10.63 -0.01
N MET A 141 -19.41 11.50 0.02
CA MET A 141 -18.38 11.57 -1.03
C MET A 141 -16.99 11.17 -0.55
N ILE A 142 -16.72 11.26 0.76
CA ILE A 142 -15.39 11.02 1.31
C ILE A 142 -15.28 9.57 1.73
N LYS A 143 -14.33 8.85 1.11
CA LYS A 143 -13.94 7.50 1.49
C LYS A 143 -12.44 7.35 1.31
N PHE A 144 -11.74 6.94 2.37
CA PHE A 144 -10.30 6.69 2.29
C PHE A 144 -9.86 5.57 3.23
N PRO A 145 -8.79 4.83 2.92
CA PRO A 145 -8.27 3.79 3.78
C PRO A 145 -7.55 4.41 4.97
N ILE A 146 -7.82 3.89 6.17
CA ILE A 146 -7.15 4.29 7.42
C ILE A 146 -6.02 3.32 7.75
N ASN A 147 -6.28 2.02 7.54
CA ASN A 147 -5.35 0.96 7.89
C ASN A 147 -5.60 -0.26 7.01
N PHE A 148 -4.60 -1.15 6.94
CA PHE A 148 -4.76 -2.44 6.28
C PHE A 148 -3.93 -3.52 6.96
N LYS A 149 -4.36 -4.77 6.80
CA LYS A 149 -3.60 -5.96 7.20
C LYS A 149 -3.68 -7.03 6.13
N ILE A 150 -2.58 -7.78 5.97
CA ILE A 150 -2.55 -8.92 5.06
C ILE A 150 -3.06 -10.15 5.81
N PHE A 151 -4.02 -10.84 5.19
CA PHE A 151 -4.52 -12.11 5.69
C PHE A 151 -3.55 -13.24 5.31
N TYR A 152 -3.17 -14.06 6.30
CA TYR A 152 -2.35 -15.25 6.12
C TYR A 152 -3.20 -16.50 6.36
N LYS A 153 -3.23 -17.40 5.39
CA LYS A 153 -3.98 -18.66 5.49
C LYS A 153 -3.32 -19.57 6.54
N GLU A 154 -4.13 -20.26 7.33
CA GLU A 154 -3.67 -21.33 8.21
C GLU A 154 -2.94 -22.40 7.41
N ASN A 155 -1.82 -22.89 7.93
CA ASN A 155 -0.96 -23.88 7.26
C ASN A 155 -0.48 -23.47 5.85
N GLY A 156 -0.53 -22.18 5.50
CA GLY A 156 -0.08 -21.67 4.22
C GLY A 156 1.43 -21.45 4.11
N LYS A 157 2.22 -21.85 5.11
CA LYS A 157 3.67 -21.71 5.14
C LYS A 157 4.29 -22.46 3.96
N ARG A 158 5.15 -21.78 3.20
CA ARG A 158 5.94 -22.36 2.13
C ARG A 158 7.34 -22.66 2.63
N GLU A 159 7.98 -23.73 2.12
CA GLU A 159 9.32 -24.17 2.53
C GLU A 159 10.39 -23.08 2.46
N TRP A 160 10.25 -22.12 1.54
CA TRP A 160 11.20 -21.02 1.35
C TRP A 160 10.90 -19.75 2.17
N GLU A 161 9.74 -19.68 2.82
CA GLU A 161 9.42 -18.53 3.68
C GLU A 161 10.29 -18.59 4.93
N PRO A 162 11.09 -17.54 5.23
CA PRO A 162 11.86 -17.51 6.47
C PRO A 162 10.89 -17.67 7.64
N ASP A 163 11.38 -18.27 8.73
CA ASP A 163 10.65 -18.63 9.95
C ASP A 163 9.94 -17.48 10.70
N LYS A 164 9.53 -16.47 9.97
CA LYS A 164 8.66 -15.44 10.50
C LYS A 164 7.31 -16.11 10.73
N ASN A 165 7.05 -16.43 12.00
CA ASN A 165 5.74 -16.84 12.46
C ASN A 165 4.75 -15.72 12.16
N PHE A 166 4.13 -15.77 10.97
CA PHE A 166 2.92 -15.03 10.71
C PHE A 166 1.77 -15.92 11.21
N PRO A 167 1.28 -15.70 12.44
CA PRO A 167 0.19 -16.50 12.95
C PRO A 167 -1.01 -16.28 12.06
N HIS A 168 -1.65 -17.39 11.66
CA HIS A 168 -2.97 -17.29 11.06
C HIS A 168 -3.88 -16.52 12.02
N ARG A 169 -4.54 -15.50 11.50
CA ARG A 169 -5.57 -14.74 12.20
C ARG A 169 -6.80 -14.64 11.31
N PRO A 170 -7.97 -15.01 11.82
CA PRO A 170 -9.22 -14.79 11.07
C PRO A 170 -9.38 -13.34 10.65
N LYS A 171 -10.02 -13.10 9.52
CA LYS A 171 -10.22 -11.74 8.98
C LYS A 171 -10.92 -10.81 9.98
N TYR A 172 -11.90 -11.32 10.73
CA TYR A 172 -12.60 -10.55 11.76
C TYR A 172 -11.67 -10.09 12.90
N THR A 173 -10.69 -10.93 13.30
CA THR A 173 -9.69 -10.54 14.30
C THR A 173 -8.80 -9.42 13.79
N LEU A 174 -8.36 -9.50 12.52
CA LEU A 174 -7.59 -8.43 11.89
C LEU A 174 -8.38 -7.11 11.84
N ALA A 175 -9.68 -7.21 11.54
CA ALA A 175 -10.60 -6.08 11.51
C ALA A 175 -10.75 -5.43 12.89
N LEU A 176 -10.99 -6.22 13.94
CA LEU A 176 -11.12 -5.73 15.31
C LEU A 176 -9.84 -5.03 15.79
N GLU A 177 -8.67 -5.61 15.55
CA GLU A 177 -7.40 -4.99 15.89
C GLU A 177 -7.16 -3.65 15.18
N MET A 178 -7.66 -3.50 13.95
CA MET A 178 -7.57 -2.22 13.22
C MET A 178 -8.53 -1.20 13.78
N LEU A 179 -9.75 -1.60 14.17
CA LEU A 179 -10.73 -0.73 14.82
C LEU A 179 -10.23 -0.26 16.19
N GLU A 180 -9.76 -1.16 17.05
CA GLU A 180 -9.17 -0.82 18.33
C GLU A 180 -8.04 0.20 18.18
N TRP A 181 -7.15 -0.04 17.21
CA TRP A 181 -6.08 0.90 16.92
C TRP A 181 -6.61 2.28 16.45
N ALA A 182 -7.65 2.32 15.62
CA ALA A 182 -8.21 3.59 15.13
C ALA A 182 -8.91 4.39 16.24
N LEU A 183 -9.56 3.70 17.19
CA LEU A 183 -10.25 4.33 18.32
C LEU A 183 -9.29 4.82 19.42
N THR A 184 -8.03 4.37 19.43
CA THR A 184 -7.03 4.75 20.43
C THR A 184 -6.08 5.86 19.94
N LYS A 185 -6.25 6.37 18.73
CA LYS A 185 -5.39 7.39 18.10
C LYS A 185 -6.13 8.67 17.83
#